data_311d6ab27bc7dc8c5b4eba4a17225a6c
#
_entry.id   311d6ab27bc7dc8c5b4eba4a17225a6c
#
_cell.length_a   1.000
_cell.length_b   1.000
_cell.length_c   1.000
_cell.angle_alpha   90.00
_cell.angle_beta   90.00
_cell.angle_gamma   90.00
#
_symmetry.space_group_name_H-M   'P 1'
#
loop_
_entity.id
_entity.type
_entity.pdbx_description
1 polymer ?
#
loop_
_entity_poly.entity_id
_entity_poly.type
_entity_poly.pdbx_seq_one_letter_code
_entity_poly.pdbx_strand_id
1 'polypeptide(L)'
;MTLPPRSAPADVALPEDLRERTGEAGLVRFVLEAVQTVNLPSTGPAACDGAGNPLRPQVMLSVLTYAYGIGLYGSHQIALATLLEGGLSYLFAGAQPDAQALRRFRRRHREHVKHCLQRVLELVYEFRLWLAHAATVPRGAGEAPAAGFTGSARGSPDFALAAEERLERAVLLDSVTLDE
;
A
#
# COMPACT_ATOMS: atom_id res chain seq x y z
N MET A 1 -26.41 29.00 26.94
CA MET A 1 -25.25 28.89 26.00
C MET A 1 -25.12 27.44 25.63
N THR A 2 -25.71 27.08 24.49
CA THR A 2 -25.71 25.67 23.97
C THR A 2 -24.45 25.49 23.13
N LEU A 3 -23.57 24.60 23.55
CA LEU A 3 -22.40 24.21 22.76
C LEU A 3 -22.88 23.60 21.42
N PRO A 4 -22.27 23.98 20.29
CA PRO A 4 -22.61 23.38 19.01
C PRO A 4 -22.27 21.89 19.04
N PRO A 5 -23.03 21.02 18.34
CA PRO A 5 -22.76 19.59 18.29
C PRO A 5 -21.38 19.37 17.73
N ARG A 6 -20.56 18.60 18.45
CA ARG A 6 -19.27 18.09 17.97
C ARG A 6 -19.56 17.31 16.70
N SER A 7 -19.22 17.90 15.55
CA SER A 7 -19.25 17.17 14.27
C SER A 7 -18.46 15.88 14.44
N ALA A 8 -19.13 14.75 14.22
CA ALA A 8 -18.47 13.47 14.12
C ALA A 8 -17.36 13.58 13.07
N PRO A 9 -16.18 12.96 13.26
CA PRO A 9 -15.16 12.96 12.24
C PRO A 9 -15.78 12.41 10.96
N ALA A 10 -15.72 13.21 9.89
CA ALA A 10 -16.20 12.83 8.58
C ALA A 10 -15.65 11.45 8.27
N ASP A 11 -16.52 10.60 7.73
CA ASP A 11 -16.22 9.25 7.27
C ASP A 11 -14.91 9.27 6.47
N VAL A 12 -13.84 8.73 7.08
CA VAL A 12 -12.49 8.84 6.54
C VAL A 12 -12.32 7.70 5.54
N ALA A 13 -13.06 7.78 4.43
CA ALA A 13 -12.86 6.85 3.32
C ALA A 13 -11.39 6.88 2.87
N LEU A 14 -10.81 5.70 2.69
CA LEU A 14 -9.46 5.59 2.15
C LEU A 14 -9.49 5.93 0.65
N PRO A 15 -8.64 6.86 0.17
CA PRO A 15 -8.58 7.20 -1.25
C PRO A 15 -8.09 6.00 -2.07
N GLU A 16 -8.41 5.97 -3.33
CA GLU A 16 -7.90 4.95 -4.24
C GLU A 16 -6.37 5.08 -4.40
N ASP A 17 -5.88 6.31 -4.57
CA ASP A 17 -4.46 6.63 -4.55
C ASP A 17 -4.05 7.14 -3.15
N LEU A 18 -3.31 6.31 -2.44
CA LEU A 18 -2.85 6.63 -1.09
C LEU A 18 -1.82 7.76 -1.04
N ARG A 19 -1.18 8.10 -2.19
CA ARG A 19 -0.21 9.22 -2.29
C ARG A 19 -0.86 10.56 -2.05
N GLU A 20 -2.14 10.71 -2.35
CA GLU A 20 -2.86 11.98 -2.16
C GLU A 20 -2.74 12.53 -0.72
N ARG A 21 -2.51 11.65 0.24
CA ARG A 21 -2.46 12.01 1.66
C ARG A 21 -1.09 11.87 2.31
N THR A 22 -0.27 10.96 1.79
CA THR A 22 1.04 10.64 2.38
C THR A 22 2.21 11.24 1.57
N GLY A 23 1.94 11.62 0.33
CA GLY A 23 2.97 11.86 -0.66
C GLY A 23 3.65 10.55 -1.10
N GLU A 24 4.42 10.63 -2.17
CA GLU A 24 5.12 9.47 -2.74
C GLU A 24 6.13 8.86 -1.74
N ALA A 25 7.00 9.68 -1.17
CA ALA A 25 8.01 9.23 -0.22
C ALA A 25 7.40 8.62 1.06
N GLY A 26 6.27 9.18 1.53
CA GLY A 26 5.55 8.66 2.69
C GLY A 26 4.97 7.27 2.41
N LEU A 27 4.35 7.08 1.24
CA LEU A 27 3.80 5.78 0.85
C LEU A 27 4.90 4.73 0.68
N VAL A 28 6.02 5.09 0.03
CA VAL A 28 7.19 4.19 -0.09
C VAL A 28 7.67 3.72 1.28
N ARG A 29 7.76 4.64 2.24
CA ARG A 29 8.19 4.30 3.61
C ARG A 29 7.22 3.32 4.28
N PHE A 30 5.91 3.55 4.18
CA PHE A 30 4.90 2.65 4.76
C PHE A 30 4.92 1.26 4.10
N VAL A 31 5.13 1.20 2.79
CA VAL A 31 5.30 -0.07 2.07
C VAL A 31 6.53 -0.83 2.56
N LEU A 32 7.67 -0.17 2.70
CA LEU A 32 8.88 -0.80 3.20
C LEU A 32 8.72 -1.29 4.65
N GLU A 33 8.06 -0.52 5.50
CA GLU A 33 7.74 -0.91 6.87
C GLU A 33 6.85 -2.16 6.88
N ALA A 34 5.78 -2.19 6.10
CA ALA A 34 4.87 -3.33 6.01
C ALA A 34 5.58 -4.60 5.51
N VAL A 35 6.42 -4.48 4.49
CA VAL A 35 7.16 -5.62 3.94
C VAL A 35 8.18 -6.21 4.92
N GLN A 36 8.78 -5.39 5.76
CA GLN A 36 9.71 -5.86 6.80
C GLN A 36 9.04 -6.74 7.87
N THR A 37 7.74 -6.61 8.07
CA THR A 37 6.99 -7.44 9.02
C THR A 37 6.70 -8.84 8.48
N VAL A 38 6.86 -9.06 7.18
CA VAL A 38 6.51 -10.31 6.50
C VAL A 38 7.75 -11.16 6.25
N ASN A 39 7.73 -12.37 6.79
CA ASN A 39 8.78 -13.35 6.52
C ASN A 39 8.41 -14.18 5.27
N LEU A 40 8.97 -13.82 4.12
CA LEU A 40 8.77 -14.57 2.89
C LEU A 40 9.73 -15.76 2.83
N PRO A 41 9.21 -16.97 2.55
CA PRO A 41 10.09 -18.11 2.34
C PRO A 41 10.94 -17.89 1.09
N SER A 42 12.25 -17.98 1.24
CA SER A 42 13.22 -17.86 0.15
C SER A 42 13.20 -19.05 -0.82
N THR A 43 12.36 -20.06 -0.54
CA THR A 43 12.30 -21.34 -1.25
C THR A 43 11.36 -21.25 -2.46
N GLY A 44 11.89 -21.32 -3.65
CA GLY A 44 11.11 -21.42 -4.87
C GLY A 44 11.84 -20.80 -6.08
N PRO A 45 11.35 -21.04 -7.31
CA PRO A 45 11.94 -20.42 -8.49
C PRO A 45 11.91 -18.92 -8.34
N ALA A 46 13.09 -18.29 -8.38
CA ALA A 46 13.22 -16.84 -8.32
C ALA A 46 12.44 -16.22 -9.47
N ALA A 47 11.66 -15.17 -9.18
CA ALA A 47 11.19 -14.29 -10.23
C ALA A 47 12.43 -13.64 -10.85
N CYS A 48 12.46 -13.51 -12.18
CA CYS A 48 13.53 -12.81 -12.86
C CYS A 48 13.01 -11.52 -13.47
N ASP A 49 13.90 -10.53 -13.62
CA ASP A 49 13.63 -9.35 -14.43
C ASP A 49 13.63 -9.71 -15.94
N GLY A 50 13.32 -8.74 -16.80
CA GLY A 50 13.34 -8.91 -18.25
C GLY A 50 14.72 -9.29 -18.83
N ALA A 51 15.79 -9.10 -18.05
CA ALA A 51 17.17 -9.47 -18.41
C ALA A 51 17.60 -10.84 -17.83
N GLY A 52 16.70 -11.52 -17.10
CA GLY A 52 16.96 -12.83 -16.51
C GLY A 52 17.63 -12.80 -15.13
N ASN A 53 17.83 -11.62 -14.52
CA ASN A 53 18.41 -11.53 -13.19
C ASN A 53 17.37 -11.89 -12.12
N PRO A 54 17.77 -12.65 -11.07
CA PRO A 54 16.84 -13.05 -10.02
C PRO A 54 16.40 -11.85 -9.19
N LEU A 55 15.07 -11.71 -9.04
CA LEU A 55 14.46 -10.68 -8.23
C LEU A 55 14.21 -11.18 -6.81
N ARG A 56 14.54 -10.36 -5.84
CA ARG A 56 14.27 -10.68 -4.42
C ARG A 56 12.76 -10.67 -4.17
N PRO A 57 12.21 -11.68 -3.47
CA PRO A 57 10.78 -11.73 -3.18
C PRO A 57 10.24 -10.49 -2.45
N GLN A 58 11.04 -9.89 -1.58
CA GLN A 58 10.67 -8.65 -0.86
C GLN A 58 10.49 -7.47 -1.82
N VAL A 59 11.32 -7.37 -2.86
CA VAL A 59 11.19 -6.32 -3.89
C VAL A 59 9.89 -6.48 -4.65
N MET A 60 9.57 -7.71 -5.07
CA MET A 60 8.32 -8.02 -5.76
C MET A 60 7.10 -7.70 -4.89
N LEU A 61 7.18 -8.02 -3.58
CA LEU A 61 6.14 -7.72 -2.62
C LEU A 61 5.95 -6.20 -2.45
N SER A 62 7.06 -5.45 -2.32
CA SER A 62 7.02 -3.98 -2.20
C SER A 62 6.39 -3.33 -3.44
N VAL A 63 6.78 -3.76 -4.64
CA VAL A 63 6.26 -3.24 -5.90
C VAL A 63 4.76 -3.48 -6.04
N LEU A 64 4.28 -4.71 -5.79
CA LEU A 64 2.86 -5.01 -5.86
C LEU A 64 2.05 -4.25 -4.80
N THR A 65 2.56 -4.19 -3.57
CA THR A 65 1.89 -3.46 -2.49
C THR A 65 1.78 -1.97 -2.79
N TYR A 66 2.87 -1.36 -3.30
CA TYR A 66 2.87 0.04 -3.69
C TYR A 66 1.92 0.30 -4.87
N ALA A 67 2.01 -0.51 -5.94
CA ALA A 67 1.16 -0.38 -7.12
C ALA A 67 -0.34 -0.42 -6.76
N TYR A 68 -0.74 -1.38 -5.92
CA TYR A 68 -2.12 -1.46 -5.44
C TYR A 68 -2.49 -0.31 -4.50
N GLY A 69 -1.51 0.23 -3.79
CA GLY A 69 -1.67 1.44 -2.97
C GLY A 69 -1.98 2.68 -3.79
N ILE A 70 -1.48 2.78 -5.02
CA ILE A 70 -1.72 3.90 -5.93
C ILE A 70 -2.82 3.65 -6.98
N GLY A 71 -3.56 2.53 -6.86
CA GLY A 71 -4.64 2.19 -7.78
C GLY A 71 -4.20 1.56 -9.11
N LEU A 72 -2.95 1.12 -9.23
CA LEU A 72 -2.45 0.36 -10.38
C LEU A 72 -2.59 -1.14 -10.14
N TYR A 73 -3.45 -1.81 -10.89
CA TYR A 73 -3.80 -3.21 -10.65
C TYR A 73 -3.29 -4.18 -11.72
N GLY A 74 -3.27 -3.80 -13.00
CA GLY A 74 -2.88 -4.66 -14.10
C GLY A 74 -1.36 -4.93 -14.12
N SER A 75 -0.95 -6.19 -14.21
CA SER A 75 0.47 -6.55 -14.18
C SER A 75 1.27 -5.94 -15.32
N HIS A 76 0.68 -5.77 -16.51
CA HIS A 76 1.32 -5.11 -17.62
C HIS A 76 1.50 -3.59 -17.36
N GLN A 77 0.48 -2.95 -16.81
CA GLN A 77 0.54 -1.54 -16.43
C GLN A 77 1.60 -1.30 -15.35
N ILE A 78 1.68 -2.18 -14.35
CA ILE A 78 2.70 -2.10 -13.29
C ILE A 78 4.11 -2.23 -13.90
N ALA A 79 4.33 -3.19 -14.80
CA ALA A 79 5.62 -3.37 -15.46
C ALA A 79 6.05 -2.12 -16.25
N LEU A 80 5.13 -1.45 -16.94
CA LEU A 80 5.40 -0.19 -17.64
C LEU A 80 5.62 0.98 -16.66
N ALA A 81 4.81 1.05 -15.61
CA ALA A 81 4.88 2.11 -14.63
C ALA A 81 6.21 2.12 -13.84
N THR A 82 6.91 0.99 -13.73
CA THR A 82 8.25 0.98 -13.11
C THR A 82 9.27 1.86 -13.82
N LEU A 83 9.03 2.23 -15.07
CA LEU A 83 9.88 3.14 -15.84
C LEU A 83 9.51 4.61 -15.66
N LEU A 84 8.29 4.91 -15.25
CA LEU A 84 7.72 6.26 -15.26
C LEU A 84 7.42 6.79 -13.86
N GLU A 85 7.05 5.91 -12.94
CA GLU A 85 6.68 6.25 -11.58
C GLU A 85 7.89 6.19 -10.65
N GLY A 86 8.20 7.32 -10.00
CA GLY A 86 9.39 7.45 -9.15
C GLY A 86 9.43 6.44 -8.01
N GLY A 87 8.30 6.25 -7.30
CA GLY A 87 8.20 5.29 -6.20
C GLY A 87 8.42 3.84 -6.65
N LEU A 88 7.85 3.44 -7.79
CA LEU A 88 8.06 2.10 -8.35
C LEU A 88 9.51 1.92 -8.83
N SER A 89 10.05 2.91 -9.54
CA SER A 89 11.44 2.90 -9.99
C SER A 89 12.42 2.78 -8.83
N TYR A 90 12.16 3.52 -7.74
CA TYR A 90 12.96 3.44 -6.52
C TYR A 90 12.90 2.05 -5.87
N LEU A 91 11.70 1.49 -5.70
CA LEU A 91 11.51 0.18 -5.08
C LEU A 91 12.13 -0.95 -5.91
N PHE A 92 12.15 -0.80 -7.23
CA PHE A 92 12.68 -1.80 -8.16
C PHE A 92 14.17 -1.66 -8.44
N ALA A 93 14.80 -0.56 -7.96
CA ALA A 93 16.23 -0.27 -8.14
C ALA A 93 16.70 -0.34 -9.63
N GLY A 94 15.82 0.09 -10.56
CA GLY A 94 16.12 0.13 -11.99
C GLY A 94 15.98 -1.20 -12.74
N ALA A 95 15.61 -2.29 -12.08
CA ALA A 95 15.24 -3.52 -12.77
C ALA A 95 13.82 -3.39 -13.35
N GLN A 96 13.51 -4.12 -14.42
CA GLN A 96 12.19 -4.11 -15.03
C GLN A 96 11.52 -5.47 -14.84
N PRO A 97 10.41 -5.57 -14.09
CA PRO A 97 9.74 -6.84 -13.92
C PRO A 97 9.02 -7.24 -15.22
N ASP A 98 9.00 -8.52 -15.50
CA ASP A 98 8.11 -9.08 -16.48
C ASP A 98 6.68 -9.17 -15.89
N ALA A 99 5.67 -8.81 -16.68
CA ALA A 99 4.26 -8.88 -16.28
C ALA A 99 3.85 -10.29 -15.85
N GLN A 100 4.38 -11.33 -16.50
CA GLN A 100 4.14 -12.71 -16.12
C GLN A 100 4.77 -13.05 -14.75
N ALA A 101 5.95 -12.51 -14.46
CA ALA A 101 6.60 -12.69 -13.17
C ALA A 101 5.75 -12.07 -12.03
N LEU A 102 5.20 -10.88 -12.26
CA LEU A 102 4.28 -10.21 -11.33
C LEU A 102 3.01 -11.04 -11.08
N ARG A 103 2.37 -11.57 -12.15
CA ARG A 103 1.18 -12.44 -12.05
C ARG A 103 1.47 -13.72 -11.27
N ARG A 104 2.59 -14.40 -11.57
CA ARG A 104 3.02 -15.63 -10.88
C ARG A 104 3.31 -15.37 -9.42
N PHE A 105 4.01 -14.28 -9.12
CA PHE A 105 4.34 -13.90 -7.75
C PHE A 105 3.06 -13.59 -6.95
N ARG A 106 2.14 -12.78 -7.48
CA ARG A 106 0.86 -12.46 -6.84
C ARG A 106 0.06 -13.71 -6.52
N ARG A 107 -0.08 -14.65 -7.48
CA ARG A 107 -0.81 -15.91 -7.26
C ARG A 107 -0.19 -16.76 -6.15
N ARG A 108 1.14 -16.84 -6.14
CA ARG A 108 1.88 -17.67 -5.17
C ARG A 108 1.88 -17.07 -3.78
N HIS A 109 1.95 -15.76 -3.68
CA HIS A 109 2.11 -15.02 -2.43
C HIS A 109 0.90 -14.12 -2.10
N ARG A 110 -0.31 -14.52 -2.55
CA ARG A 110 -1.55 -13.74 -2.39
C ARG A 110 -1.74 -13.24 -0.96
N GLU A 111 -1.61 -14.14 0.03
CA GLU A 111 -1.84 -13.80 1.44
C GLU A 111 -0.80 -12.80 1.97
N HIS A 112 0.45 -12.91 1.53
CA HIS A 112 1.50 -11.96 1.91
C HIS A 112 1.25 -10.57 1.31
N VAL A 113 0.83 -10.50 0.04
CA VAL A 113 0.46 -9.24 -0.62
C VAL A 113 -0.75 -8.61 0.08
N LYS A 114 -1.77 -9.40 0.40
CA LYS A 114 -2.95 -8.96 1.14
C LYS A 114 -2.55 -8.38 2.50
N HIS A 115 -1.75 -9.12 3.26
CA HIS A 115 -1.30 -8.69 4.59
C HIS A 115 -0.50 -7.39 4.54
N CYS A 116 0.46 -7.26 3.60
CA CYS A 116 1.22 -6.02 3.42
C CYS A 116 0.31 -4.85 3.04
N LEU A 117 -0.63 -5.07 2.12
CA LEU A 117 -1.55 -4.03 1.69
C LEU A 117 -2.47 -3.59 2.83
N GLN A 118 -3.01 -4.54 3.59
CA GLN A 118 -3.77 -4.23 4.81
C GLN A 118 -2.96 -3.36 5.77
N ARG A 119 -1.71 -3.75 6.05
CA ARG A 119 -0.85 -2.98 6.95
C ARG A 119 -0.56 -1.57 6.43
N VAL A 120 -0.35 -1.39 5.13
CA VAL A 120 -0.18 -0.06 4.53
C VAL A 120 -1.44 0.78 4.68
N LEU A 121 -2.63 0.20 4.46
CA LEU A 121 -3.91 0.90 4.65
C LEU A 121 -4.10 1.36 6.11
N GLU A 122 -3.73 0.52 7.07
CA GLU A 122 -3.74 0.85 8.50
C GLU A 122 -2.80 2.03 8.80
N LEU A 123 -1.54 1.97 8.33
CA LEU A 123 -0.54 3.03 8.54
C LEU A 123 -0.98 4.37 7.93
N VAL A 124 -1.54 4.34 6.72
CA VAL A 124 -2.08 5.54 6.07
C VAL A 124 -3.25 6.11 6.85
N TYR A 125 -4.14 5.28 7.36
CA TYR A 125 -5.27 5.70 8.17
C TYR A 125 -4.81 6.31 9.50
N GLU A 126 -3.90 5.68 10.21
CA GLU A 126 -3.29 6.19 11.46
C GLU A 126 -2.63 7.55 11.22
N PHE A 127 -1.87 7.68 10.14
CA PHE A 127 -1.22 8.93 9.75
C PHE A 127 -2.24 10.05 9.49
N ARG A 128 -3.36 9.74 8.84
CA ARG A 128 -4.45 10.71 8.61
C ARG A 128 -5.10 11.16 9.92
N LEU A 129 -5.37 10.22 10.82
CA LEU A 129 -5.90 10.55 12.15
C LEU A 129 -4.94 11.47 12.91
N TRP A 130 -3.65 11.17 12.85
CA TRP A 130 -2.63 12.00 13.47
C TRP A 130 -2.61 13.42 12.89
N LEU A 131 -2.66 13.58 11.56
CA LEU A 131 -2.73 14.89 10.90
C LEU A 131 -3.99 15.67 11.30
N ALA A 132 -5.13 15.01 11.37
CA ALA A 132 -6.38 15.64 11.79
C ALA A 132 -6.31 16.15 13.23
N HIS A 133 -5.68 15.37 14.13
CA HIS A 133 -5.44 15.81 15.51
C HIS A 133 -4.45 16.96 15.60
N ALA A 134 -3.34 16.88 14.86
CA ALA A 134 -2.32 17.93 14.85
C ALA A 134 -2.87 19.29 14.35
N ALA A 135 -3.84 19.26 13.44
CA ALA A 135 -4.52 20.47 12.94
C ALA A 135 -5.49 21.08 13.96
N THR A 136 -5.96 20.31 14.94
CA THR A 136 -6.93 20.77 15.96
C THR A 136 -6.28 21.26 17.25
N VAL A 137 -4.99 20.99 17.47
CA VAL A 137 -4.27 21.44 18.67
C VAL A 137 -3.81 22.90 18.47
N PRO A 138 -4.19 23.84 19.37
CA PRO A 138 -3.71 25.22 19.29
C PRO A 138 -2.18 25.27 19.42
N ARG A 139 -1.51 26.02 18.54
CA ARG A 139 -0.06 26.26 18.61
C ARG A 139 0.30 26.92 19.94
N GLY A 140 0.70 26.14 20.94
CA GLY A 140 1.07 26.68 22.26
C GLY A 140 1.22 25.63 23.37
N ALA A 141 0.74 24.42 23.18
CA ALA A 141 0.95 23.34 24.15
C ALA A 141 2.14 22.50 23.67
N GLY A 142 3.31 22.75 24.25
CA GLY A 142 4.55 22.03 23.94
C GLY A 142 4.60 20.65 24.56
N GLU A 143 3.82 19.72 24.05
CA GLU A 143 3.99 18.30 24.33
C GLU A 143 3.78 17.51 23.03
N ALA A 144 4.85 16.85 22.58
CA ALA A 144 4.76 15.89 21.49
C ALA A 144 3.83 14.75 21.93
N PRO A 145 2.83 14.36 21.12
CA PRO A 145 2.00 13.21 21.46
C PRO A 145 2.86 11.95 21.49
N ALA A 146 2.91 11.33 22.65
CA ALA A 146 3.57 10.06 22.86
C ALA A 146 3.00 9.00 21.89
N ALA A 147 3.89 8.24 21.27
CA ALA A 147 3.57 7.07 20.46
C ALA A 147 2.70 6.11 21.27
N GLY A 148 1.43 5.98 20.92
CA GLY A 148 0.51 5.08 21.61
C GLY A 148 -0.95 5.51 21.52
N PHE A 149 -1.45 5.85 20.32
CA PHE A 149 -2.87 6.05 20.13
C PHE A 149 -3.59 4.71 19.89
N THR A 150 -3.95 4.04 20.99
CA THR A 150 -4.90 2.90 20.97
C THR A 150 -6.33 3.43 21.04
N GLY A 151 -6.71 4.23 20.05
CA GLY A 151 -8.10 4.69 19.92
C GLY A 151 -8.87 3.67 19.07
N SER A 152 -9.56 2.73 19.72
CA SER A 152 -10.61 1.94 19.08
C SER A 152 -11.72 2.88 18.62
N ALA A 153 -11.58 3.44 17.42
CA ALA A 153 -12.61 4.27 16.81
C ALA A 153 -13.74 3.36 16.33
N ARG A 154 -14.92 3.49 16.90
CA ARG A 154 -16.15 2.97 16.29
C ARG A 154 -16.26 3.58 14.89
N GLY A 155 -16.06 2.74 13.83
CA GLY A 155 -16.10 3.16 12.43
C GLY A 155 -14.75 3.14 11.71
N SER A 156 -13.72 2.42 12.20
CA SER A 156 -12.53 2.17 11.36
C SER A 156 -12.93 1.31 10.15
N PRO A 157 -12.40 1.62 8.96
CA PRO A 157 -12.62 0.80 7.77
C PRO A 157 -12.17 -0.65 8.00
N ASP A 158 -12.82 -1.59 7.34
CA ASP A 158 -12.33 -2.97 7.29
C ASP A 158 -11.15 -3.03 6.30
N PHE A 159 -9.93 -2.87 6.83
CA PHE A 159 -8.71 -2.86 6.03
C PHE A 159 -8.44 -4.20 5.34
N ALA A 160 -8.88 -5.31 5.93
CA ALA A 160 -8.74 -6.63 5.34
C ALA A 160 -9.64 -6.78 4.11
N LEU A 161 -10.87 -6.28 4.19
CA LEU A 161 -11.79 -6.23 3.06
C LEU A 161 -11.29 -5.30 1.97
N ALA A 162 -10.84 -4.09 2.32
CA ALA A 162 -10.30 -3.13 1.36
C ALA A 162 -9.04 -3.66 0.65
N ALA A 163 -8.18 -4.42 1.33
CA ALA A 163 -7.04 -5.07 0.72
C ALA A 163 -7.46 -6.20 -0.24
N GLU A 164 -8.46 -6.99 0.14
CA GLU A 164 -9.01 -8.05 -0.69
C GLU A 164 -9.63 -7.51 -1.97
N GLU A 165 -10.47 -6.49 -1.89
CA GLU A 165 -11.07 -5.83 -3.05
C GLU A 165 -10.04 -5.34 -4.06
N ARG A 166 -8.94 -4.74 -3.60
CA ARG A 166 -7.83 -4.30 -4.47
C ARG A 166 -7.13 -5.47 -5.15
N LEU A 167 -6.94 -6.58 -4.44
CA LEU A 167 -6.38 -7.81 -5.00
C LEU A 167 -7.30 -8.46 -6.03
N GLU A 168 -8.60 -8.50 -5.78
CA GLU A 168 -9.59 -9.04 -6.72
C GLU A 168 -9.64 -8.23 -8.01
N ARG A 169 -9.60 -6.89 -7.93
CA ARG A 169 -9.47 -6.02 -9.11
C ARG A 169 -8.23 -6.35 -9.92
N ALA A 170 -7.09 -6.60 -9.28
CA ALA A 170 -5.87 -6.96 -9.97
C ALA A 170 -5.97 -8.32 -10.69
N VAL A 171 -6.63 -9.30 -10.08
CA VAL A 171 -6.89 -10.60 -10.71
C VAL A 171 -7.82 -10.45 -11.89
N LEU A 172 -8.90 -9.68 -11.75
CA LEU A 172 -9.89 -9.46 -12.81
C LEU A 172 -9.26 -8.78 -14.02
N LEU A 173 -8.50 -7.70 -13.82
CA LEU A 173 -7.84 -6.98 -14.92
C LEU A 173 -6.83 -7.85 -15.66
N ASP A 174 -6.09 -8.70 -14.95
CA ASP A 174 -5.15 -9.61 -15.61
C ASP A 174 -5.84 -10.76 -16.34
N SER A 175 -7.07 -11.15 -15.97
CA SER A 175 -7.83 -12.16 -16.72
C SER A 175 -8.34 -11.61 -18.05
N VAL A 176 -8.83 -10.37 -18.05
CA VAL A 176 -9.33 -9.71 -19.27
C VAL A 176 -8.21 -9.47 -20.30
N THR A 177 -7.00 -9.15 -19.85
CA THR A 177 -5.86 -8.92 -20.78
C THR A 177 -5.22 -10.18 -21.34
N LEU A 178 -5.66 -11.37 -20.94
CA LEU A 178 -5.19 -12.64 -21.50
C LEU A 178 -6.05 -13.14 -22.65
N ASP A 179 -7.25 -12.56 -22.84
CA ASP A 179 -8.21 -12.96 -23.86
C ASP A 179 -8.09 -12.10 -25.16
N GLU A 180 -7.15 -11.14 -25.21
CA GLU A 180 -6.77 -10.37 -26.40
C GLU A 180 -5.46 -10.92 -27.02
#